data_966b05226775bc26ea3f74ef8795a825
#
_entry.id   966b05226775bc26ea3f74ef8795a825
#
_cell.length_a   1.000
_cell.length_b   1.000
_cell.length_c   1.000
_cell.angle_alpha   90.00
_cell.angle_beta   90.00
_cell.angle_gamma   90.00
#
_symmetry.space_group_name_H-M   'P 1'
#
loop_
_entity.id
_entity.type
_entity.pdbx_description
1 polymer ?
#
loop_
_entity_poly.entity_id
_entity_poly.type
_entity_poly.pdbx_seq_one_letter_code
_entity_poly.pdbx_strand_id
1 'polypeptide(L)'
;MPFRASFSCLWCGTAYAIRTPDDLEGWAQLCADCVGKAGDNEFLRFRLRQALTERSAAARGADAVAAPKPPAAPTPVAAAAVSAEDPDRSMIDYYEARAPEYDDWYLRRGRYARGAVHDAAWNAELDTAGRWLDGLPWHGEIVELAAGTGWWSPLLASRGELSLYDASPSALDRARERLVAHDLRAHLHVRDAWAAPDRAVDGLFMGFWLSHVPRDRLDEFLTLARAWLKPGGQFAAIDSLPDPASGAADHPEPADDRAVRRLADGREFTIVKVYYPPNELATALERAGFHAVEVTTTGRFFLLASARAA
;
A
#
# COMPACT_ATOMS: atom_id res chain seq x y z
N MET A 1 2.54 19.12 -0.59
CA MET A 1 2.22 19.27 0.85
C MET A 1 1.98 20.74 1.15
N PRO A 2 1.09 21.12 2.07
CA PRO A 2 0.86 22.51 2.40
C PRO A 2 2.14 23.11 3.04
N PHE A 3 2.33 24.39 2.79
CA PHE A 3 3.35 25.22 3.46
C PHE A 3 3.26 25.12 4.99
N ARG A 4 4.41 24.99 5.66
CA ARG A 4 4.49 25.01 7.12
C ARG A 4 5.50 26.04 7.61
N ALA A 5 5.03 26.95 8.45
CA ALA A 5 5.88 27.98 9.07
C ALA A 5 6.77 27.43 10.19
N SER A 6 6.40 26.29 10.81
CA SER A 6 7.22 25.58 11.79
C SER A 6 7.10 24.08 11.58
N PHE A 7 8.21 23.35 11.66
CA PHE A 7 8.28 21.91 11.41
C PHE A 7 9.55 21.30 12.01
N SER A 8 9.57 19.99 12.16
CA SER A 8 10.82 19.24 12.33
C SER A 8 11.37 18.89 10.96
N CYS A 9 12.63 19.20 10.71
CA CYS A 9 13.27 18.92 9.42
C CYS A 9 13.16 17.43 9.08
N LEU A 10 12.65 17.11 7.89
CA LEU A 10 12.42 15.73 7.46
C LEU A 10 13.70 14.91 7.28
N TRP A 11 14.85 15.58 7.21
CA TRP A 11 16.15 14.90 7.06
C TRP A 11 16.90 14.75 8.39
N CYS A 12 17.09 15.83 9.14
CA CYS A 12 17.93 15.82 10.35
C CYS A 12 17.13 15.90 11.66
N GLY A 13 15.80 16.00 11.61
CA GLY A 13 14.96 16.08 12.79
C GLY A 13 14.98 17.42 13.54
N THR A 14 15.85 18.37 13.17
CA THR A 14 15.97 19.66 13.85
C THR A 14 14.68 20.46 13.73
N ALA A 15 14.18 21.00 14.85
CA ALA A 15 13.05 21.92 14.86
C ALA A 15 13.44 23.21 14.13
N TYR A 16 12.62 23.62 13.17
CA TYR A 16 12.89 24.78 12.33
C TYR A 16 11.64 25.64 12.18
N ALA A 17 11.84 26.95 12.20
CA ALA A 17 10.78 27.93 11.97
C ALA A 17 11.24 28.92 10.92
N ILE A 18 10.38 29.23 9.97
CA ILE A 18 10.64 30.18 8.90
C ILE A 18 9.93 31.49 9.15
N ARG A 19 10.49 32.54 8.59
CA ARG A 19 10.00 33.90 8.83
C ARG A 19 9.08 34.42 7.73
N THR A 20 9.20 33.88 6.52
CA THR A 20 8.44 34.35 5.35
C THR A 20 7.84 33.18 4.58
N PRO A 21 6.60 33.34 4.00
CA PRO A 21 5.98 32.30 3.16
C PRO A 21 6.73 32.00 1.86
N ASP A 22 7.69 32.86 1.48
CA ASP A 22 8.48 32.71 0.26
C ASP A 22 9.65 31.74 0.42
N ASP A 23 10.01 31.40 1.67
CA ASP A 23 11.12 30.50 1.96
C ASP A 23 10.77 29.06 1.54
N LEU A 24 11.65 28.47 0.72
CA LEU A 24 11.46 27.13 0.16
C LEU A 24 11.46 26.05 1.25
N GLU A 25 12.13 26.32 2.37
CA GLU A 25 12.21 25.43 3.53
C GLU A 25 10.85 25.02 4.06
N GLY A 26 9.90 25.94 4.12
CA GLY A 26 8.53 25.65 4.59
C GLY A 26 7.73 24.75 3.66
N TRP A 27 7.98 24.83 2.38
CA TRP A 27 7.41 23.94 1.38
C TRP A 27 8.10 22.57 1.36
N ALA A 28 9.43 22.57 1.47
CA ALA A 28 10.23 21.35 1.51
C ALA A 28 10.17 20.63 2.86
N GLN A 29 9.85 21.35 3.94
CA GLN A 29 9.99 20.92 5.34
C GLN A 29 11.41 20.45 5.65
N LEU A 30 12.39 21.19 5.13
CA LEU A 30 13.81 21.00 5.36
C LEU A 30 14.41 22.27 5.99
N CYS A 31 15.30 22.13 6.98
CA CYS A 31 16.02 23.28 7.50
C CYS A 31 17.02 23.83 6.46
N ALA A 32 17.45 25.08 6.61
CA ALA A 32 18.35 25.75 5.67
C ALA A 32 19.66 24.97 5.42
N ASP A 33 20.22 24.33 6.44
CA ASP A 33 21.42 23.50 6.32
C ASP A 33 21.20 22.27 5.42
N CYS A 34 20.01 21.65 5.51
CA CYS A 34 19.66 20.51 4.67
C CYS A 34 19.32 20.94 3.23
N VAL A 35 18.71 22.10 3.06
CA VAL A 35 18.50 22.70 1.73
C VAL A 35 19.86 22.98 1.07
N GLY A 36 20.84 23.54 1.81
CA GLY A 36 22.20 23.78 1.30
C GLY A 36 22.96 22.51 0.91
N LYS A 37 22.65 21.37 1.52
CA LYS A 37 23.26 20.06 1.23
C LYS A 37 22.54 19.28 0.11
N ALA A 38 21.48 19.80 -0.45
CA ALA A 38 20.67 19.08 -1.44
C ALA A 38 21.44 18.74 -2.73
N GLY A 39 22.52 19.45 -3.05
CA GLY A 39 23.37 19.17 -4.21
C GLY A 39 23.95 17.75 -4.22
N ASP A 40 24.20 17.17 -3.06
CA ASP A 40 24.90 15.90 -2.88
C ASP A 40 23.96 14.74 -2.47
N ASN A 41 22.65 15.02 -2.31
CA ASN A 41 21.69 14.06 -1.80
C ASN A 41 20.39 14.03 -2.63
N GLU A 42 20.07 12.87 -3.20
CA GLU A 42 18.90 12.70 -4.07
C GLU A 42 17.56 12.91 -3.35
N PHE A 43 17.42 12.49 -2.08
CA PHE A 43 16.22 12.74 -1.30
C PHE A 43 15.99 14.24 -1.08
N LEU A 44 17.03 14.99 -0.70
CA LEU A 44 16.93 16.43 -0.50
C LEU A 44 16.60 17.15 -1.81
N ARG A 45 17.20 16.73 -2.94
CA ARG A 45 16.88 17.23 -4.29
C ARG A 45 15.43 16.95 -4.68
N PHE A 46 14.95 15.74 -4.40
CA PHE A 46 13.56 15.36 -4.67
C PHE A 46 12.60 16.26 -3.87
N ARG A 47 12.82 16.42 -2.57
CA ARG A 47 12.00 17.27 -1.71
C ARG A 47 11.97 18.73 -2.19
N LEU A 48 13.09 19.26 -2.65
CA LEU A 48 13.16 20.63 -3.19
C LEU A 48 12.41 20.77 -4.53
N ARG A 49 12.52 19.80 -5.43
CA ARG A 49 11.74 19.79 -6.68
C ARG A 49 10.25 19.77 -6.40
N GLN A 50 9.80 18.91 -5.49
CA GLN A 50 8.40 18.85 -5.07
C GLN A 50 7.93 20.19 -4.48
N ALA A 51 8.70 20.77 -3.58
CA ALA A 51 8.41 22.06 -2.96
C ALA A 51 8.27 23.21 -3.99
N LEU A 52 9.12 23.24 -5.01
CA LEU A 52 9.04 24.21 -6.11
C LEU A 52 7.77 24.06 -6.91
N THR A 53 7.36 22.82 -7.20
CA THR A 53 6.13 22.52 -7.93
C THR A 53 4.89 22.96 -7.13
N GLU A 54 4.84 22.63 -5.85
CA GLU A 54 3.72 22.97 -4.96
C GLU A 54 3.62 24.48 -4.73
N ARG A 55 4.74 25.17 -4.50
CA ARG A 55 4.79 26.65 -4.39
C ARG A 55 4.28 27.33 -5.66
N SER A 56 4.70 26.82 -6.83
CA SER A 56 4.25 27.36 -8.13
C SER A 56 2.75 27.09 -8.38
N ALA A 57 2.20 25.96 -7.90
CA ALA A 57 0.79 25.69 -7.97
C ALA A 57 -0.03 26.60 -7.04
N ALA A 58 0.46 26.84 -5.82
CA ALA A 58 -0.18 27.75 -4.86
C ALA A 58 -0.19 29.20 -5.38
N ALA A 59 0.89 29.67 -6.00
CA ALA A 59 0.96 31.01 -6.60
C ALA A 59 -0.06 31.15 -7.74
N ARG A 60 -0.20 30.17 -8.63
CA ARG A 60 -1.22 30.18 -9.70
C ARG A 60 -2.65 30.12 -9.17
N GLY A 61 -2.88 29.46 -8.04
CA GLY A 61 -4.19 29.43 -7.36
C GLY A 61 -4.57 30.77 -6.72
N ALA A 62 -3.59 31.59 -6.30
CA ALA A 62 -3.83 32.92 -5.74
C ALA A 62 -4.26 33.94 -6.83
N ASP A 63 -3.76 33.80 -8.05
CA ASP A 63 -4.13 34.67 -9.18
C ASP A 63 -5.52 34.32 -9.76
N ALA A 64 -6.08 33.15 -9.43
CA ALA A 64 -7.38 32.69 -9.92
C ALA A 64 -8.59 33.19 -9.08
N VAL A 65 -8.40 33.97 -8.03
CA VAL A 65 -9.45 34.44 -7.10
C VAL A 65 -10.13 35.74 -7.57
N ALA A 66 -10.00 36.13 -8.83
CA ALA A 66 -10.72 37.24 -9.44
C ALA A 66 -11.61 36.80 -10.61
N ALA A 67 -12.47 35.77 -10.40
CA ALA A 67 -13.51 35.38 -11.34
C ALA A 67 -14.90 35.46 -10.68
N PRO A 68 -15.98 35.81 -11.41
CA PRO A 68 -17.27 36.11 -10.84
C PRO A 68 -17.94 34.90 -10.20
N LYS A 69 -18.71 35.17 -9.13
CA LYS A 69 -19.51 34.23 -8.35
C LYS A 69 -20.22 33.21 -9.27
N PRO A 70 -20.02 31.90 -9.06
CA PRO A 70 -20.76 30.89 -9.79
C PRO A 70 -22.27 30.95 -9.48
N PRO A 71 -23.12 30.60 -10.45
CA PRO A 71 -24.55 30.51 -10.22
C PRO A 71 -24.87 29.47 -9.14
N ALA A 72 -25.98 29.66 -8.42
CA ALA A 72 -26.42 28.82 -7.32
C ALA A 72 -26.30 27.33 -7.64
N ALA A 73 -25.80 26.57 -6.65
CA ALA A 73 -25.71 25.13 -6.72
C ALA A 73 -27.04 24.49 -7.13
N PRO A 74 -27.05 23.53 -8.05
CA PRO A 74 -28.27 22.75 -8.30
C PRO A 74 -28.65 21.97 -7.04
N THR A 75 -29.92 21.94 -6.77
CA THR A 75 -30.57 21.12 -5.73
C THR A 75 -30.03 19.70 -5.79
N PRO A 76 -29.75 19.03 -4.66
CA PRO A 76 -29.26 17.66 -4.68
C PRO A 76 -30.26 16.78 -5.44
N VAL A 77 -29.84 16.33 -6.60
CA VAL A 77 -30.56 15.29 -7.32
C VAL A 77 -30.41 14.02 -6.46
N ALA A 78 -31.56 13.43 -6.12
CA ALA A 78 -31.62 12.18 -5.40
C ALA A 78 -30.58 11.20 -5.96
N ALA A 79 -29.81 10.59 -5.07
CA ALA A 79 -28.83 9.60 -5.42
C ALA A 79 -29.42 8.61 -6.44
N ALA A 80 -28.95 8.71 -7.67
CA ALA A 80 -29.25 7.71 -8.67
C ALA A 80 -28.76 6.38 -8.11
N ALA A 81 -29.61 5.37 -8.15
CA ALA A 81 -29.25 4.02 -7.77
C ALA A 81 -27.93 3.66 -8.45
N VAL A 82 -26.91 3.40 -7.63
CA VAL A 82 -25.61 2.90 -8.09
C VAL A 82 -25.92 1.64 -8.84
N SER A 83 -25.79 1.65 -10.18
CA SER A 83 -25.75 0.44 -10.98
C SER A 83 -24.69 -0.44 -10.34
N ALA A 84 -24.96 -1.73 -10.20
CA ALA A 84 -24.04 -2.70 -9.63
C ALA A 84 -22.70 -2.61 -10.40
N GLU A 85 -21.78 -1.77 -9.86
CA GLU A 85 -20.43 -1.64 -10.42
C GLU A 85 -19.75 -2.98 -10.26
N ASP A 86 -19.01 -3.38 -11.27
CA ASP A 86 -18.14 -4.55 -11.23
C ASP A 86 -17.21 -4.41 -10.01
N PRO A 87 -17.31 -5.28 -8.99
CA PRO A 87 -16.55 -5.14 -7.75
C PRO A 87 -15.04 -5.13 -7.98
N ASP A 88 -14.56 -5.83 -9.01
CA ASP A 88 -13.15 -5.90 -9.34
C ASP A 88 -12.66 -4.55 -9.85
N ARG A 89 -13.46 -3.86 -10.69
CA ARG A 89 -13.11 -2.53 -11.18
C ARG A 89 -13.15 -1.48 -10.07
N SER A 90 -14.15 -1.51 -9.21
CA SER A 90 -14.25 -0.58 -8.07
C SER A 90 -13.04 -0.72 -7.13
N MET A 91 -12.52 -1.93 -6.95
CA MET A 91 -11.33 -2.20 -6.14
C MET A 91 -10.06 -1.65 -6.80
N ILE A 92 -9.87 -1.80 -8.11
CA ILE A 92 -8.74 -1.22 -8.85
C ILE A 92 -8.77 0.30 -8.74
N ASP A 93 -9.91 0.93 -8.99
CA ASP A 93 -10.08 2.40 -8.91
C ASP A 93 -9.82 2.91 -7.48
N TYR A 94 -10.22 2.14 -6.45
CA TYR A 94 -9.92 2.47 -5.06
C TYR A 94 -8.42 2.45 -4.78
N TYR A 95 -7.69 1.40 -5.16
CA TYR A 95 -6.26 1.29 -4.85
C TYR A 95 -5.41 2.26 -5.67
N GLU A 96 -5.79 2.56 -6.91
CA GLU A 96 -5.18 3.64 -7.69
C GLU A 96 -5.34 5.00 -6.99
N ALA A 97 -6.56 5.32 -6.57
CA ALA A 97 -6.83 6.57 -5.89
C ALA A 97 -6.21 6.65 -4.48
N ARG A 98 -6.06 5.49 -3.80
CA ARG A 98 -5.50 5.39 -2.45
C ARG A 98 -3.98 5.42 -2.41
N ALA A 99 -3.29 5.15 -3.51
CA ALA A 99 -1.83 5.03 -3.54
C ALA A 99 -1.09 6.18 -2.79
N PRO A 100 -1.52 7.45 -2.84
CA PRO A 100 -0.88 8.54 -2.10
C PRO A 100 -0.95 8.44 -0.57
N GLU A 101 -2.00 7.80 -0.03
CA GLU A 101 -2.24 7.71 1.42
C GLU A 101 -2.13 6.27 1.97
N TYR A 102 -1.76 5.30 1.11
CA TYR A 102 -1.78 3.88 1.47
C TYR A 102 -0.89 3.56 2.66
N ASP A 103 0.31 4.13 2.69
CA ASP A 103 1.31 3.85 3.73
C ASP A 103 0.92 4.40 5.11
N ASP A 104 -0.01 5.35 5.19
CA ASP A 104 -0.54 5.83 6.47
C ASP A 104 -1.19 4.71 7.29
N TRP A 105 -1.70 3.68 6.61
CA TRP A 105 -2.23 2.48 7.26
C TRP A 105 -1.13 1.66 7.95
N TYR A 106 -0.03 1.37 7.27
CA TYR A 106 1.12 0.69 7.86
C TYR A 106 1.71 1.48 9.03
N LEU A 107 1.85 2.79 8.83
CA LEU A 107 2.52 3.71 9.76
C LEU A 107 1.59 4.23 10.86
N ARG A 108 0.33 3.77 10.91
CA ARG A 108 -0.70 4.21 11.86
C ARG A 108 -0.80 5.73 11.96
N ARG A 109 -0.84 6.41 10.82
CA ARG A 109 -0.92 7.87 10.72
C ARG A 109 -2.33 8.36 10.43
N GLY A 110 -2.60 9.61 10.84
CA GLY A 110 -3.86 10.28 10.54
C GLY A 110 -5.07 9.48 11.03
N ARG A 111 -5.99 9.17 10.13
CA ARG A 111 -7.23 8.42 10.39
C ARG A 111 -7.03 6.96 10.82
N TYR A 112 -5.80 6.44 10.69
CA TYR A 112 -5.44 5.08 11.10
C TYR A 112 -4.81 5.02 12.49
N ALA A 113 -4.43 6.14 13.09
CA ALA A 113 -3.91 6.19 14.46
C ALA A 113 -4.99 5.77 15.47
N ARG A 114 -4.65 4.91 16.41
CA ARG A 114 -5.54 4.36 17.44
C ARG A 114 -5.01 4.56 18.86
N GLY A 115 -4.00 5.40 18.99
CA GLY A 115 -3.33 5.70 20.25
C GLY A 115 -2.10 4.83 20.53
N ALA A 116 -1.23 5.35 21.39
CA ALA A 116 0.13 4.84 21.55
C ALA A 116 0.21 3.33 21.87
N VAL A 117 -0.69 2.79 22.70
CA VAL A 117 -0.68 1.37 23.09
C VAL A 117 -1.05 0.48 21.90
N HIS A 118 -2.11 0.84 21.17
CA HIS A 118 -2.54 0.09 20.01
C HIS A 118 -1.51 0.16 18.89
N ASP A 119 -1.00 1.36 18.60
CA ASP A 119 -0.06 1.57 17.51
C ASP A 119 1.29 0.90 17.81
N ALA A 120 1.73 0.84 19.08
CA ALA A 120 2.89 0.06 19.49
C ALA A 120 2.69 -1.45 19.28
N ALA A 121 1.52 -2.00 19.62
CA ALA A 121 1.20 -3.41 19.40
C ALA A 121 1.16 -3.74 17.90
N TRP A 122 0.54 -2.86 17.08
CA TRP A 122 0.52 -2.97 15.64
C TRP A 122 1.93 -3.03 15.04
N ASN A 123 2.80 -2.08 15.41
CA ASN A 123 4.18 -2.03 14.92
C ASN A 123 4.97 -3.28 15.33
N ALA A 124 4.81 -3.76 16.56
CA ALA A 124 5.48 -4.98 17.04
C ALA A 124 5.06 -6.23 16.24
N GLU A 125 3.78 -6.34 15.88
CA GLU A 125 3.29 -7.44 15.05
C GLU A 125 3.71 -7.27 13.58
N LEU A 126 3.75 -6.05 13.04
CA LEU A 126 4.25 -5.76 11.71
C LEU A 126 5.74 -6.13 11.59
N ASP A 127 6.54 -5.80 12.60
CA ASP A 127 7.96 -6.20 12.70
C ASP A 127 8.09 -7.74 12.78
N THR A 128 7.16 -8.41 13.47
CA THR A 128 7.13 -9.87 13.55
C THR A 128 6.84 -10.49 12.19
N ALA A 129 5.86 -9.94 11.46
CA ALA A 129 5.56 -10.38 10.09
C ALA A 129 6.77 -10.15 9.16
N GLY A 130 7.46 -9.02 9.30
CA GLY A 130 8.68 -8.74 8.52
C GLY A 130 9.80 -9.73 8.80
N ARG A 131 10.08 -10.03 10.07
CA ARG A 131 11.10 -11.05 10.45
C ARG A 131 10.72 -12.44 9.96
N TRP A 132 9.44 -12.81 10.02
CA TRP A 132 8.96 -14.07 9.48
C TRP A 132 9.18 -14.15 7.96
N LEU A 133 8.81 -13.12 7.22
CA LEU A 133 9.00 -13.05 5.77
C LEU A 133 10.48 -13.12 5.40
N ASP A 134 11.34 -12.41 6.13
CA ASP A 134 12.81 -12.42 5.93
C ASP A 134 13.45 -13.78 6.22
N GLY A 135 12.89 -14.55 7.14
CA GLY A 135 13.33 -15.90 7.50
C GLY A 135 12.98 -16.99 6.50
N LEU A 136 12.11 -16.71 5.51
CA LEU A 136 11.76 -17.69 4.48
C LEU A 136 12.91 -17.87 3.48
N PRO A 137 13.05 -19.06 2.89
CA PRO A 137 14.19 -19.40 2.04
C PRO A 137 14.03 -18.86 0.60
N TRP A 138 13.94 -17.55 0.47
CA TRP A 138 13.86 -16.84 -0.81
C TRP A 138 15.15 -17.00 -1.61
N HIS A 139 15.02 -17.21 -2.91
CA HIS A 139 16.14 -17.24 -3.86
C HIS A 139 15.63 -17.08 -5.30
N GLY A 140 16.55 -16.85 -6.24
CA GLY A 140 16.26 -16.81 -7.67
C GLY A 140 15.30 -15.71 -8.08
N GLU A 141 14.35 -16.06 -8.93
CA GLU A 141 13.31 -15.15 -9.40
C GLU A 141 12.13 -15.11 -8.41
N ILE A 142 11.78 -13.93 -7.96
CA ILE A 142 10.67 -13.69 -7.01
C ILE A 142 9.63 -12.78 -7.67
N VAL A 143 8.37 -13.15 -7.53
CA VAL A 143 7.23 -12.32 -7.93
C VAL A 143 6.49 -11.86 -6.69
N GLU A 144 6.18 -10.58 -6.62
CA GLU A 144 5.24 -10.00 -5.68
C GLU A 144 3.96 -9.61 -6.44
N LEU A 145 2.84 -10.30 -6.16
CA LEU A 145 1.52 -9.99 -6.73
C LEU A 145 0.77 -8.99 -5.85
N ALA A 146 0.03 -8.09 -6.49
CA ALA A 146 -0.65 -6.98 -5.82
C ALA A 146 0.31 -6.23 -4.88
N ALA A 147 1.47 -5.84 -5.43
CA ALA A 147 2.60 -5.28 -4.69
C ALA A 147 2.29 -3.95 -4.00
N GLY A 148 1.24 -3.24 -4.44
CA GLY A 148 0.83 -1.96 -3.91
C GLY A 148 1.98 -0.94 -3.94
N THR A 149 2.18 -0.25 -2.83
CA THR A 149 3.26 0.74 -2.65
C THR A 149 4.63 0.10 -2.35
N GLY A 150 4.75 -1.24 -2.46
CA GLY A 150 6.00 -1.96 -2.28
C GLY A 150 6.50 -2.00 -0.84
N TRP A 151 5.60 -2.09 0.15
CA TRP A 151 6.01 -2.11 1.57
C TRP A 151 7.01 -3.22 1.88
N TRP A 152 6.79 -4.42 1.33
CA TRP A 152 7.62 -5.61 1.53
C TRP A 152 8.71 -5.77 0.46
N SER A 153 8.60 -5.05 -0.65
CA SER A 153 9.46 -5.20 -1.82
C SER A 153 10.96 -5.03 -1.54
N PRO A 154 11.43 -4.10 -0.66
CA PRO A 154 12.87 -4.01 -0.36
C PRO A 154 13.43 -5.28 0.28
N LEU A 155 12.66 -5.96 1.14
CA LEU A 155 13.06 -7.23 1.73
C LEU A 155 13.23 -8.30 0.64
N LEU A 156 12.23 -8.45 -0.22
CA LEU A 156 12.25 -9.45 -1.29
C LEU A 156 13.35 -9.18 -2.32
N ALA A 157 13.52 -7.91 -2.72
CA ALA A 157 14.56 -7.49 -3.66
C ALA A 157 15.99 -7.72 -3.14
N SER A 158 16.18 -7.79 -1.82
CA SER A 158 17.47 -8.14 -1.20
C SER A 158 17.76 -9.64 -1.24
N ARG A 159 16.77 -10.48 -1.60
CA ARG A 159 16.85 -11.95 -1.57
C ARG A 159 16.89 -12.59 -2.95
N GLY A 160 16.49 -11.87 -4.00
CA GLY A 160 16.46 -12.40 -5.36
C GLY A 160 16.11 -11.35 -6.41
N GLU A 161 15.95 -11.80 -7.64
CA GLU A 161 15.50 -10.95 -8.76
C GLU A 161 13.98 -10.73 -8.64
N LEU A 162 13.58 -9.51 -8.25
CA LEU A 162 12.19 -9.20 -7.92
C LEU A 162 11.45 -8.63 -9.13
N SER A 163 10.22 -9.11 -9.33
CA SER A 163 9.24 -8.51 -10.23
C SER A 163 7.96 -8.18 -9.47
N LEU A 164 7.49 -6.96 -9.61
CA LEU A 164 6.27 -6.42 -8.98
C LEU A 164 5.14 -6.38 -9.98
N TYR A 165 4.00 -6.93 -9.60
CA TYR A 165 2.77 -6.89 -10.39
C TYR A 165 1.69 -6.19 -9.57
N ASP A 166 1.11 -5.13 -10.12
CA ASP A 166 -0.04 -4.43 -9.53
C ASP A 166 -0.88 -3.78 -10.63
N ALA A 167 -2.19 -3.70 -10.43
CA ALA A 167 -3.10 -3.06 -11.37
C ALA A 167 -3.02 -1.53 -11.31
N SER A 168 -2.45 -0.96 -10.23
CA SER A 168 -2.31 0.48 -10.01
C SER A 168 -0.94 0.99 -10.44
N PRO A 169 -0.84 1.78 -11.51
CA PRO A 169 0.41 2.45 -11.90
C PRO A 169 0.94 3.37 -10.80
N SER A 170 0.05 4.10 -10.10
CA SER A 170 0.43 5.03 -9.03
C SER A 170 1.03 4.31 -7.82
N ALA A 171 0.54 3.11 -7.50
CA ALA A 171 1.12 2.27 -6.44
C ALA A 171 2.52 1.78 -6.84
N LEU A 172 2.69 1.29 -8.07
CA LEU A 172 3.98 0.85 -8.59
C LEU A 172 5.02 1.98 -8.66
N ASP A 173 4.60 3.21 -8.96
CA ASP A 173 5.52 4.36 -8.92
C ASP A 173 6.06 4.59 -7.50
N ARG A 174 5.22 4.44 -6.47
CA ARG A 174 5.66 4.50 -5.07
C ARG A 174 6.56 3.31 -4.67
N ALA A 175 6.25 2.12 -5.17
CA ALA A 175 7.10 0.95 -4.96
C ALA A 175 8.50 1.18 -5.57
N ARG A 176 8.57 1.78 -6.77
CA ARG A 176 9.84 2.18 -7.40
C ARG A 176 10.61 3.18 -6.54
N GLU A 177 9.94 4.24 -6.07
CA GLU A 177 10.56 5.25 -5.19
C GLU A 177 11.11 4.62 -3.92
N ARG A 178 10.37 3.69 -3.31
CA ARG A 178 10.79 2.95 -2.12
C ARG A 178 12.03 2.10 -2.39
N LEU A 179 12.05 1.32 -3.47
CA LEU A 179 13.20 0.50 -3.84
C LEU A 179 14.45 1.35 -4.09
N VAL A 180 14.30 2.45 -4.83
CA VAL A 180 15.42 3.40 -5.08
C VAL A 180 15.96 3.98 -3.77
N ALA A 181 15.09 4.28 -2.79
CA ALA A 181 15.53 4.79 -1.49
C ALA A 181 16.36 3.77 -0.67
N HIS A 182 16.31 2.50 -1.05
CA HIS A 182 17.08 1.39 -0.47
C HIS A 182 18.22 0.89 -1.38
N ASP A 183 18.54 1.61 -2.47
CA ASP A 183 19.52 1.19 -3.50
C ASP A 183 19.16 -0.18 -4.14
N LEU A 184 17.87 -0.49 -4.20
CA LEU A 184 17.34 -1.74 -4.76
C LEU A 184 16.56 -1.48 -6.04
N ARG A 185 16.34 -2.54 -6.82
CA ARG A 185 15.60 -2.50 -8.08
C ARG A 185 14.67 -3.69 -8.19
N ALA A 186 13.60 -3.52 -8.99
CA ALA A 186 12.71 -4.59 -9.41
C ALA A 186 12.16 -4.30 -10.82
N HIS A 187 11.65 -5.32 -11.48
CA HIS A 187 10.86 -5.18 -12.71
C HIS A 187 9.40 -4.88 -12.33
N LEU A 188 8.82 -3.83 -12.91
CA LEU A 188 7.47 -3.40 -12.57
C LEU A 188 6.53 -3.66 -13.74
N HIS A 189 5.40 -4.32 -13.45
CA HIS A 189 4.40 -4.72 -14.43
C HIS A 189 3.02 -4.22 -13.99
N VAL A 190 2.43 -3.31 -14.77
CA VAL A 190 1.02 -2.91 -14.57
C VAL A 190 0.14 -4.05 -15.04
N ARG A 191 -0.35 -4.86 -14.11
CA ARG A 191 -1.09 -6.08 -14.40
C ARG A 191 -1.88 -6.55 -13.19
N ASP A 192 -3.10 -7.01 -13.45
CA ASP A 192 -3.98 -7.57 -12.43
C ASP A 192 -3.42 -8.89 -11.87
N ALA A 193 -3.60 -9.11 -10.56
CA ALA A 193 -3.18 -10.34 -9.88
C ALA A 193 -3.94 -11.60 -10.36
N TRP A 194 -5.11 -11.43 -10.97
CA TRP A 194 -5.88 -12.51 -11.62
C TRP A 194 -5.37 -12.89 -13.02
N ALA A 195 -4.43 -12.13 -13.57
CA ALA A 195 -3.89 -12.46 -14.88
C ALA A 195 -3.07 -13.75 -14.84
N ALA A 196 -3.20 -14.57 -15.87
CA ALA A 196 -2.43 -15.81 -15.98
C ALA A 196 -0.92 -15.57 -15.88
N PRO A 197 -0.15 -16.46 -15.25
CA PRO A 197 1.30 -16.34 -15.18
C PRO A 197 1.95 -16.17 -16.55
N ASP A 198 2.94 -15.30 -16.66
CA ASP A 198 3.76 -15.15 -17.87
C ASP A 198 5.03 -16.01 -17.82
N ARG A 199 5.36 -16.53 -16.64
CA ARG A 199 6.49 -17.44 -16.40
C ARG A 199 6.31 -18.19 -15.08
N ALA A 200 7.14 -19.21 -14.84
CA ALA A 200 7.25 -19.87 -13.54
C ALA A 200 8.51 -19.37 -12.81
N VAL A 201 8.36 -19.05 -11.51
CA VAL A 201 9.39 -18.43 -10.66
C VAL A 201 9.73 -19.29 -9.44
N ASP A 202 10.80 -18.94 -8.73
CA ASP A 202 11.27 -19.65 -7.55
C ASP A 202 10.50 -19.22 -6.28
N GLY A 203 9.96 -17.99 -6.26
CA GLY A 203 9.21 -17.45 -5.15
C GLY A 203 8.02 -16.60 -5.56
N LEU A 204 6.90 -16.74 -4.85
CA LEU A 204 5.70 -15.93 -5.00
C LEU A 204 5.28 -15.38 -3.65
N PHE A 205 5.13 -14.08 -3.58
CA PHE A 205 4.62 -13.38 -2.40
C PHE A 205 3.42 -12.50 -2.72
N MET A 206 2.53 -12.34 -1.75
CA MET A 206 1.47 -11.35 -1.76
C MET A 206 1.19 -10.81 -0.35
N GLY A 207 1.11 -9.49 -0.23
CA GLY A 207 0.79 -8.82 1.02
C GLY A 207 -0.61 -8.20 0.98
N PHE A 208 -1.51 -8.63 1.89
CA PHE A 208 -2.87 -8.09 2.03
C PHE A 208 -3.76 -8.20 0.78
N TRP A 209 -3.50 -9.22 -0.04
CA TRP A 209 -4.27 -9.49 -1.25
C TRP A 209 -5.30 -10.59 -1.08
N LEU A 210 -5.01 -11.68 -0.35
CA LEU A 210 -5.95 -12.80 -0.20
C LEU A 210 -7.30 -12.34 0.38
N SER A 211 -7.30 -11.35 1.26
CA SER A 211 -8.53 -10.76 1.78
C SER A 211 -9.38 -10.02 0.73
N HIS A 212 -8.87 -9.84 -0.48
CA HIS A 212 -9.60 -9.29 -1.62
C HIS A 212 -10.02 -10.35 -2.64
N VAL A 213 -9.76 -11.60 -2.35
CA VAL A 213 -10.26 -12.75 -3.13
C VAL A 213 -11.61 -13.18 -2.56
N PRO A 214 -12.70 -13.23 -3.35
CA PRO A 214 -13.99 -13.76 -2.88
C PRO A 214 -13.89 -15.23 -2.43
N ARG A 215 -14.69 -15.63 -1.43
CA ARG A 215 -14.63 -17.01 -0.88
C ARG A 215 -14.89 -18.08 -1.93
N ASP A 216 -15.83 -17.85 -2.80
CA ASP A 216 -16.22 -18.76 -3.88
C ASP A 216 -15.16 -18.85 -5.00
N ARG A 217 -14.19 -17.93 -5.03
CA ARG A 217 -13.09 -17.90 -6.00
C ARG A 217 -11.72 -18.22 -5.38
N LEU A 218 -11.64 -18.55 -4.10
CA LEU A 218 -10.37 -18.80 -3.42
C LEU A 218 -9.60 -19.96 -4.07
N ASP A 219 -10.25 -21.09 -4.35
CA ASP A 219 -9.60 -22.25 -4.96
C ASP A 219 -9.10 -21.94 -6.38
N GLU A 220 -9.86 -21.16 -7.15
CA GLU A 220 -9.44 -20.65 -8.47
C GLU A 220 -8.17 -19.81 -8.35
N PHE A 221 -8.16 -18.85 -7.42
CA PHE A 221 -7.02 -17.96 -7.22
C PHE A 221 -5.77 -18.69 -6.72
N LEU A 222 -5.91 -19.61 -5.76
CA LEU A 222 -4.79 -20.40 -5.26
C LEU A 222 -4.21 -21.35 -6.33
N THR A 223 -5.05 -21.87 -7.21
CA THR A 223 -4.59 -22.64 -8.39
C THR A 223 -3.77 -21.75 -9.34
N LEU A 224 -4.23 -20.53 -9.58
CA LEU A 224 -3.50 -19.53 -10.35
C LEU A 224 -2.16 -19.16 -9.67
N ALA A 225 -2.17 -18.93 -8.37
CA ALA A 225 -0.97 -18.66 -7.59
C ALA A 225 0.04 -19.83 -7.67
N ARG A 226 -0.47 -21.08 -7.61
CA ARG A 226 0.36 -22.27 -7.79
C ARG A 226 1.03 -22.31 -9.17
N ALA A 227 0.34 -21.89 -10.21
CA ALA A 227 0.85 -21.88 -11.58
C ALA A 227 1.98 -20.86 -11.82
N TRP A 228 2.16 -19.87 -10.95
CA TRP A 228 3.32 -18.98 -10.96
C TRP A 228 4.62 -19.67 -10.51
N LEU A 229 4.53 -20.80 -9.82
CA LEU A 229 5.68 -21.39 -9.14
C LEU A 229 6.24 -22.59 -9.91
N LYS A 230 7.58 -22.64 -9.98
CA LYS A 230 8.30 -23.88 -10.32
C LYS A 230 8.03 -24.95 -9.26
N PRO A 231 8.17 -26.25 -9.59
CA PRO A 231 8.11 -27.28 -8.56
C PRO A 231 9.09 -27.01 -7.42
N GLY A 232 8.63 -27.10 -6.17
CA GLY A 232 9.39 -26.75 -4.98
C GLY A 232 9.49 -25.25 -4.67
N GLY A 233 8.93 -24.37 -5.53
CA GLY A 233 8.96 -22.93 -5.35
C GLY A 233 8.26 -22.47 -4.06
N GLN A 234 8.74 -21.37 -3.47
CA GLN A 234 8.23 -20.81 -2.22
C GLN A 234 6.99 -19.95 -2.46
N PHE A 235 5.89 -20.29 -1.80
CA PHE A 235 4.72 -19.41 -1.64
C PHE A 235 4.77 -18.74 -0.29
N ALA A 236 4.41 -17.46 -0.21
CA ALA A 236 4.11 -16.79 1.05
C ALA A 236 3.03 -15.72 0.89
N ALA A 237 2.24 -15.54 1.93
CA ALA A 237 1.27 -14.46 2.03
C ALA A 237 1.22 -13.88 3.45
N ILE A 238 1.03 -12.58 3.55
CA ILE A 238 0.69 -11.87 4.78
C ILE A 238 -0.69 -11.25 4.56
N ASP A 239 -1.63 -11.44 5.49
CA ASP A 239 -2.94 -10.80 5.39
C ASP A 239 -3.49 -10.37 6.76
N SER A 240 -4.63 -9.71 6.76
CA SER A 240 -5.24 -9.15 7.94
C SER A 240 -6.06 -10.19 8.70
N LEU A 241 -6.01 -10.15 10.02
CA LEU A 241 -7.04 -10.74 10.88
C LEU A 241 -8.21 -9.76 11.11
N PRO A 242 -9.39 -10.25 11.48
CA PRO A 242 -10.52 -9.38 11.79
C PRO A 242 -10.26 -8.60 13.09
N ASP A 243 -9.98 -7.31 12.96
CA ASP A 243 -9.87 -6.37 14.06
C ASP A 243 -10.44 -5.00 13.64
N PRO A 244 -11.48 -4.49 14.30
CA PRO A 244 -12.12 -3.22 13.94
C PRO A 244 -11.16 -2.04 13.95
N ALA A 245 -10.14 -2.09 14.81
CA ALA A 245 -9.15 -1.02 14.91
C ALA A 245 -8.04 -1.10 13.83
N SER A 246 -8.00 -2.14 13.01
CA SER A 246 -7.06 -2.24 11.88
C SER A 246 -7.40 -1.26 10.75
N GLY A 247 -8.69 -0.96 10.54
CA GLY A 247 -9.16 0.00 9.54
C GLY A 247 -8.99 1.46 9.95
N ALA A 248 -9.40 2.39 9.09
CA ALA A 248 -9.55 3.80 9.45
C ALA A 248 -10.71 3.98 10.43
N ALA A 249 -10.63 5.02 11.28
CA ALA A 249 -11.61 5.27 12.35
C ALA A 249 -13.04 5.51 11.84
N ASP A 250 -13.16 5.98 10.62
CA ASP A 250 -14.41 6.36 9.96
C ASP A 250 -14.89 5.34 8.90
N HIS A 251 -14.24 4.16 8.84
CA HIS A 251 -14.73 3.08 7.99
C HIS A 251 -15.85 2.31 8.69
N PRO A 252 -16.98 2.03 8.01
CA PRO A 252 -17.99 1.11 8.50
C PRO A 252 -17.43 -0.30 8.70
N GLU A 253 -18.06 -1.06 9.60
CA GLU A 253 -17.76 -2.48 9.73
C GLU A 253 -18.05 -3.21 8.41
N PRO A 254 -17.19 -4.16 8.02
CA PRO A 254 -17.45 -5.00 6.85
C PRO A 254 -18.75 -5.80 7.01
N ALA A 255 -19.51 -5.92 5.94
CA ALA A 255 -20.71 -6.75 5.87
C ALA A 255 -20.64 -7.66 4.64
N ASP A 256 -21.01 -8.93 4.80
CA ASP A 256 -21.14 -9.92 3.71
C ASP A 256 -19.90 -9.98 2.77
N ASP A 257 -18.69 -10.09 3.36
CA ASP A 257 -17.42 -10.13 2.63
C ASP A 257 -17.14 -8.86 1.79
N ARG A 258 -17.82 -7.76 2.09
CA ARG A 258 -17.62 -6.45 1.46
C ARG A 258 -17.33 -5.38 2.51
N ALA A 259 -16.55 -4.39 2.12
CA ALA A 259 -16.24 -3.26 2.98
C ALA A 259 -16.33 -1.96 2.20
N VAL A 260 -17.01 -0.97 2.78
CA VAL A 260 -16.96 0.40 2.29
C VAL A 260 -15.66 1.03 2.77
N ARG A 261 -14.95 1.66 1.86
CA ARG A 261 -13.71 2.38 2.12
C ARG A 261 -13.84 3.82 1.70
N ARG A 262 -13.43 4.71 2.57
CA ARG A 262 -13.43 6.16 2.31
C ARG A 262 -12.00 6.67 2.23
N LEU A 263 -11.70 7.47 1.22
CA LEU A 263 -10.43 8.19 1.09
C LEU A 263 -10.43 9.49 1.91
N ALA A 264 -9.26 10.09 2.09
CA ALA A 264 -9.12 11.36 2.81
C ALA A 264 -9.90 12.52 2.15
N ASP A 265 -10.13 12.45 0.84
CA ASP A 265 -10.92 13.42 0.05
C ASP A 265 -12.43 13.17 0.09
N GLY A 266 -12.89 12.14 0.81
CA GLY A 266 -14.29 11.79 1.01
C GLY A 266 -14.89 10.86 -0.04
N ARG A 267 -14.17 10.46 -1.08
CA ARG A 267 -14.65 9.44 -2.04
C ARG A 267 -14.83 8.10 -1.35
N GLU A 268 -15.89 7.40 -1.70
CA GLU A 268 -16.22 6.07 -1.16
C GLU A 268 -16.18 5.01 -2.25
N PHE A 269 -15.71 3.83 -1.86
CA PHE A 269 -15.59 2.66 -2.72
C PHE A 269 -16.04 1.43 -1.96
N THR A 270 -16.66 0.47 -2.67
CA THR A 270 -16.95 -0.84 -2.12
C THR A 270 -15.93 -1.84 -2.63
N ILE A 271 -15.26 -2.51 -1.71
CA ILE A 271 -14.24 -3.52 -2.01
C ILE A 271 -14.62 -4.87 -1.43
N VAL A 272 -14.09 -5.94 -2.00
CA VAL A 272 -14.11 -7.26 -1.36
C VAL A 272 -13.20 -7.22 -0.13
N LYS A 273 -13.67 -7.71 1.02
CA LYS A 273 -12.88 -7.87 2.24
C LYS A 273 -13.32 -9.10 3.01
N VAL A 274 -12.55 -10.15 2.84
CA VAL A 274 -12.73 -11.45 3.45
C VAL A 274 -11.66 -11.68 4.52
N TYR A 275 -12.02 -12.32 5.60
CA TYR A 275 -11.06 -12.83 6.57
C TYR A 275 -11.08 -14.35 6.52
N TYR A 276 -9.97 -14.96 6.16
CA TYR A 276 -9.85 -16.42 6.11
C TYR A 276 -9.33 -16.95 7.43
N PRO A 277 -10.06 -17.87 8.10
CA PRO A 277 -9.51 -18.58 9.25
C PRO A 277 -8.26 -19.38 8.86
N PRO A 278 -7.21 -19.44 9.72
CA PRO A 278 -5.95 -20.12 9.39
C PRO A 278 -6.11 -21.56 8.89
N ASN A 279 -6.99 -22.33 9.52
CA ASN A 279 -7.26 -23.73 9.14
C ASN A 279 -7.96 -23.85 7.78
N GLU A 280 -8.88 -22.94 7.44
CA GLU A 280 -9.55 -22.93 6.14
C GLU A 280 -8.56 -22.57 5.02
N LEU A 281 -7.72 -21.57 5.24
CA LEU A 281 -6.69 -21.20 4.26
C LEU A 281 -5.67 -22.33 4.07
N ALA A 282 -5.23 -22.99 5.16
CA ALA A 282 -4.32 -24.13 5.07
C ALA A 282 -4.92 -25.25 4.21
N THR A 283 -6.17 -25.62 4.47
CA THR A 283 -6.87 -26.66 3.68
C THR A 283 -7.04 -26.24 2.20
N ALA A 284 -7.32 -24.97 1.93
CA ALA A 284 -7.44 -24.47 0.55
C ALA A 284 -6.09 -24.51 -0.20
N LEU A 285 -4.98 -24.15 0.46
CA LEU A 285 -3.64 -24.27 -0.10
C LEU A 285 -3.30 -25.73 -0.45
N GLU A 286 -3.59 -26.69 0.44
CA GLU A 286 -3.37 -28.10 0.19
C GLU A 286 -4.19 -28.60 -1.03
N ARG A 287 -5.47 -28.21 -1.13
CA ARG A 287 -6.32 -28.54 -2.29
C ARG A 287 -5.77 -27.98 -3.60
N ALA A 288 -5.15 -26.77 -3.55
CA ALA A 288 -4.55 -26.13 -4.72
C ALA A 288 -3.20 -26.76 -5.14
N GLY A 289 -2.72 -27.81 -4.46
CA GLY A 289 -1.50 -28.53 -4.79
C GLY A 289 -0.24 -27.93 -4.14
N PHE A 290 -0.41 -27.26 -3.00
CA PHE A 290 0.72 -26.90 -2.16
C PHE A 290 0.98 -27.97 -1.10
N HIS A 291 2.23 -28.09 -0.66
CA HIS A 291 2.65 -28.93 0.46
C HIS A 291 3.51 -28.14 1.44
N ALA A 292 3.87 -28.74 2.57
CA ALA A 292 4.54 -28.06 3.68
C ALA A 292 3.83 -26.74 4.05
N VAL A 293 2.50 -26.80 4.12
CA VAL A 293 1.65 -25.65 4.39
C VAL A 293 1.73 -25.29 5.85
N GLU A 294 2.12 -24.05 6.13
CA GLU A 294 2.12 -23.48 7.47
C GLU A 294 1.29 -22.19 7.45
N VAL A 295 0.24 -22.13 8.27
CA VAL A 295 -0.57 -20.92 8.46
C VAL A 295 -0.63 -20.60 9.94
N THR A 296 -0.13 -19.43 10.29
CA THR A 296 -0.05 -18.95 11.68
C THR A 296 -0.51 -17.49 11.78
N THR A 297 -0.45 -16.92 12.97
CA THR A 297 -0.80 -15.51 13.20
C THR A 297 0.26 -14.82 14.05
N THR A 298 0.37 -13.50 13.91
CA THR A 298 1.21 -12.68 14.80
C THR A 298 0.58 -12.46 16.16
N GLY A 299 -0.69 -12.79 16.30
CA GLY A 299 -1.50 -12.63 17.50
C GLY A 299 -2.83 -11.96 17.17
N ARG A 300 -2.86 -10.67 16.99
CA ARG A 300 -4.07 -9.86 16.83
C ARG A 300 -4.34 -9.42 15.40
N PHE A 301 -3.31 -9.02 14.64
CA PHE A 301 -3.52 -8.24 13.42
C PHE A 301 -3.24 -8.98 12.14
N PHE A 302 -2.29 -9.92 12.12
CA PHE A 302 -1.83 -10.50 10.85
C PHE A 302 -1.85 -12.02 10.84
N LEU A 303 -2.27 -12.54 9.69
CA LEU A 303 -2.16 -13.94 9.29
C LEU A 303 -0.92 -14.08 8.42
N LEU A 304 -0.15 -15.14 8.63
CA LEU A 304 1.06 -15.50 7.91
C LEU A 304 0.88 -16.89 7.30
N ALA A 305 1.03 -17.01 6.00
CA ALA A 305 0.91 -18.30 5.30
C ALA A 305 2.16 -18.56 4.46
N SER A 306 2.75 -19.75 4.60
CA SER A 306 3.83 -20.22 3.74
C SER A 306 3.55 -21.64 3.27
N ALA A 307 4.05 -21.97 2.08
CA ALA A 307 3.89 -23.30 1.48
C ALA A 307 4.94 -23.52 0.38
N ARG A 308 5.02 -24.75 -0.10
CA ARG A 308 5.81 -25.14 -1.26
C ARG A 308 4.91 -25.63 -2.39
N ALA A 309 5.25 -25.22 -3.61
CA ALA A 309 4.58 -25.76 -4.80
C ALA A 309 4.95 -27.25 -5.01
N ALA A 310 3.95 -28.13 -5.21
CA ALA A 310 4.19 -29.54 -5.51
C ALA A 310 4.77 -29.76 -6.91
#